data_67ec2532ea11ffe5d6377d7c45a64f43
#
_entry.id   67ec2532ea11ffe5d6377d7c45a64f43
#
_cell.length_a   1.000
_cell.length_b   1.000
_cell.length_c   1.000
_cell.angle_alpha   90.00
_cell.angle_beta   90.00
_cell.angle_gamma   90.00
#
_symmetry.space_group_name_H-M   'P 1'
#
loop_
_entity.id
_entity.type
_entity.pdbx_description
1 polymer ?
#
loop_
_entity_poly.entity_id
_entity_poly.type
_entity_poly.pdbx_seq_one_letter_code
_entity_poly.pdbx_strand_id
1 'polypeptide(L)'
;MERIEQKLPVAVIYDVSSLHNGLTDFLEAIKGGRRMEQIMIVALTSSLQTTEREEYAKLGADLCISFPFNMNYLRTALEKLQQKQRNVSEYYKSPRSTFIIDEGKVLHSEDKEFMDKIFKTIEENISNPELTAPMIADLVGMSTRVMYRRMESITEKKLHQIIREARMTMAVKLLSSSKLNIDEIMYKVGYDNRSTFYRNFKDIYGKTPREYREQMHQDIIKDLNT
;
A
#
# COMPACT_ATOMS: atom_id res chain seq x y z
N MET A 1 9.26 -25.35 -5.90
CA MET A 1 8.13 -24.46 -6.23
C MET A 1 6.90 -24.77 -5.37
N GLU A 2 6.33 -25.96 -5.41
CA GLU A 2 5.11 -26.33 -4.62
C GLU A 2 5.11 -25.90 -3.16
N ARG A 3 6.22 -26.06 -2.43
CA ARG A 3 6.35 -25.63 -1.03
C ARG A 3 6.33 -24.12 -0.85
N ILE A 4 6.82 -23.36 -1.81
CA ILE A 4 6.85 -21.89 -1.77
C ILE A 4 5.44 -21.36 -2.03
N GLU A 5 4.72 -21.95 -2.98
CA GLU A 5 3.33 -21.60 -3.30
C GLU A 5 2.36 -21.91 -2.15
N GLN A 6 2.59 -23.01 -1.44
CA GLN A 6 1.74 -23.39 -0.30
C GLN A 6 2.01 -22.57 0.96
N LYS A 7 3.28 -22.20 1.25
CA LYS A 7 3.67 -21.56 2.50
C LYS A 7 3.85 -20.06 2.42
N LEU A 8 4.01 -19.50 1.20
CA LEU A 8 4.27 -18.08 0.94
C LEU A 8 5.28 -17.48 1.94
N PRO A 9 6.54 -17.94 1.94
CA PRO A 9 7.55 -17.49 2.89
C PRO A 9 7.85 -16.00 2.69
N VAL A 10 8.30 -15.32 3.73
CA VAL A 10 8.71 -13.91 3.68
C VAL A 10 9.94 -13.71 2.79
N ALA A 11 10.86 -14.65 2.82
CA ALA A 11 12.08 -14.64 2.02
C ALA A 11 12.47 -16.04 1.54
N VAL A 12 13.06 -16.10 0.37
CA VAL A 12 13.72 -17.30 -0.17
C VAL A 12 15.21 -17.00 -0.30
N ILE A 13 16.02 -17.81 0.35
CA ILE A 13 17.48 -17.74 0.26
C ILE A 13 17.93 -18.91 -0.60
N TYR A 14 18.64 -18.63 -1.67
CA TYR A 14 19.16 -19.68 -2.55
C TYR A 14 20.68 -19.54 -2.76
N ASP A 15 21.35 -20.69 -2.84
CA ASP A 15 22.77 -20.77 -3.19
C ASP A 15 22.88 -20.88 -4.71
N VAL A 16 23.51 -19.87 -5.32
CA VAL A 16 23.71 -19.81 -6.77
C VAL A 16 24.50 -21.01 -7.30
N SER A 17 25.46 -21.53 -6.52
CA SER A 17 26.27 -22.67 -6.91
C SER A 17 25.47 -23.96 -7.06
N SER A 18 24.33 -24.06 -6.39
CA SER A 18 23.45 -25.25 -6.40
C SER A 18 22.47 -25.29 -7.60
N LEU A 19 22.27 -24.20 -8.33
CA LEU A 19 21.22 -24.04 -9.32
C LEU A 19 21.72 -23.72 -10.74
N HIS A 20 22.82 -24.31 -11.17
CA HIS A 20 23.51 -23.99 -12.43
C HIS A 20 22.62 -23.98 -13.70
N ASN A 21 21.51 -24.70 -13.75
CA ASN A 21 20.68 -24.83 -14.96
C ASN A 21 19.17 -24.52 -14.74
N GLY A 22 18.78 -23.81 -13.74
CA GLY A 22 17.35 -23.54 -13.49
C GLY A 22 17.08 -22.23 -12.73
N LEU A 23 18.12 -21.42 -12.56
CA LEU A 23 18.03 -20.20 -11.76
C LEU A 23 17.06 -19.18 -12.39
N THR A 24 17.20 -18.95 -13.69
CA THR A 24 16.35 -18.01 -14.43
C THR A 24 14.89 -18.43 -14.36
N ASP A 25 14.60 -19.71 -14.70
CA ASP A 25 13.24 -20.25 -14.64
C ASP A 25 12.65 -20.20 -13.23
N PHE A 26 13.48 -20.43 -12.20
CA PHE A 26 13.06 -20.34 -10.81
C PHE A 26 12.71 -18.91 -10.40
N LEU A 27 13.53 -17.93 -10.77
CA LEU A 27 13.32 -16.52 -10.46
C LEU A 27 12.13 -15.95 -11.24
N GLU A 28 12.02 -16.27 -12.52
CA GLU A 28 10.87 -15.90 -13.35
C GLU A 28 9.57 -16.49 -12.80
N ALA A 29 9.57 -17.74 -12.35
CA ALA A 29 8.40 -18.38 -11.77
C ALA A 29 7.97 -17.71 -10.45
N ILE A 30 8.92 -17.26 -9.60
CA ILE A 30 8.60 -16.54 -8.37
C ILE A 30 8.11 -15.12 -8.69
N LYS A 31 8.80 -14.37 -9.53
CA LYS A 31 8.48 -12.97 -9.84
C LYS A 31 7.30 -12.82 -10.80
N GLY A 32 7.02 -13.82 -11.64
CA GLY A 32 5.87 -13.82 -12.56
C GLY A 32 4.52 -14.17 -11.90
N GLY A 33 4.53 -14.68 -10.68
CA GLY A 33 3.33 -15.05 -9.95
C GLY A 33 2.84 -13.91 -9.04
N ARG A 34 1.67 -13.31 -9.32
CA ARG A 34 1.08 -12.22 -8.49
C ARG A 34 1.12 -12.44 -6.98
N ARG A 35 1.02 -13.69 -6.52
CA ARG A 35 1.07 -14.07 -5.11
C ARG A 35 2.49 -14.14 -4.55
N MET A 36 3.48 -14.40 -5.41
CA MET A 36 4.88 -14.64 -5.02
C MET A 36 5.78 -13.43 -5.25
N GLU A 37 5.28 -12.42 -5.98
CA GLU A 37 6.02 -11.18 -6.28
C GLU A 37 6.55 -10.45 -5.03
N GLN A 38 5.87 -10.62 -3.89
CA GLN A 38 6.25 -10.01 -2.61
C GLN A 38 7.32 -10.81 -1.84
N ILE A 39 7.69 -12.01 -2.31
CA ILE A 39 8.71 -12.83 -1.66
C ILE A 39 10.09 -12.20 -1.91
N MET A 40 10.82 -11.92 -0.84
CA MET A 40 12.20 -11.43 -0.94
C MET A 40 13.11 -12.55 -1.44
N ILE A 41 13.95 -12.26 -2.41
CA ILE A 41 14.88 -13.21 -2.99
C ILE A 41 16.32 -12.81 -2.61
N VAL A 42 17.00 -13.70 -1.88
CA VAL A 42 18.39 -13.51 -1.47
C VAL A 42 19.27 -14.54 -2.17
N ALA A 43 20.20 -14.07 -3.00
CA ALA A 43 21.20 -14.90 -3.66
C ALA A 43 22.46 -15.01 -2.81
N LEU A 44 22.90 -16.24 -2.52
CA LEU A 44 24.20 -16.52 -1.94
C LEU A 44 25.16 -16.92 -3.04
N THR A 45 26.30 -16.25 -3.15
CA THR A 45 27.30 -16.50 -4.18
C THR A 45 28.69 -16.64 -3.59
N SER A 46 29.56 -17.44 -4.19
CA SER A 46 30.99 -17.49 -3.88
C SER A 46 31.80 -16.43 -4.63
N SER A 47 31.17 -15.77 -5.61
CA SER A 47 31.83 -14.76 -6.43
C SER A 47 31.80 -13.38 -5.79
N LEU A 48 32.91 -12.67 -5.86
CA LEU A 48 33.05 -11.26 -5.47
C LEU A 48 32.91 -10.31 -6.66
N GLN A 49 32.69 -10.83 -7.87
CA GLN A 49 32.63 -10.02 -9.09
C GLN A 49 31.35 -9.20 -9.15
N THR A 50 31.50 -7.92 -9.42
CA THR A 50 30.39 -6.97 -9.49
C THR A 50 29.42 -7.31 -10.63
N THR A 51 29.95 -7.82 -11.73
CA THR A 51 29.17 -8.21 -12.93
C THR A 51 28.15 -9.31 -12.65
N GLU A 52 28.54 -10.34 -11.90
CA GLU A 52 27.62 -11.42 -11.52
C GLU A 52 26.52 -10.94 -10.55
N ARG A 53 26.86 -10.04 -9.64
CA ARG A 53 25.89 -9.43 -8.71
C ARG A 53 24.85 -8.61 -9.46
N GLU A 54 25.26 -7.87 -10.48
CA GLU A 54 24.36 -7.09 -11.35
C GLU A 54 23.46 -8.02 -12.17
N GLU A 55 23.96 -9.16 -12.60
CA GLU A 55 23.19 -10.17 -13.32
C GLU A 55 22.10 -10.77 -12.45
N TYR A 56 22.41 -11.17 -11.19
CA TYR A 56 21.41 -11.68 -10.27
C TYR A 56 20.37 -10.61 -9.88
N ALA A 57 20.78 -9.37 -9.76
CA ALA A 57 19.86 -8.26 -9.53
C ALA A 57 18.91 -8.05 -10.71
N LYS A 58 19.41 -8.14 -11.94
CA LYS A 58 18.58 -8.09 -13.17
C LYS A 58 17.58 -9.24 -13.25
N LEU A 59 17.97 -10.43 -12.77
CA LEU A 59 17.11 -11.60 -12.68
C LEU A 59 16.08 -11.54 -11.53
N GLY A 60 16.10 -10.47 -10.73
CA GLY A 60 15.08 -10.24 -9.68
C GLY A 60 15.51 -10.61 -8.26
N ALA A 61 16.80 -10.84 -8.00
CA ALA A 61 17.30 -10.96 -6.62
C ALA A 61 17.25 -9.60 -5.91
N ASP A 62 16.62 -9.55 -4.74
CA ASP A 62 16.51 -8.34 -3.92
C ASP A 62 17.81 -8.06 -3.14
N LEU A 63 18.62 -9.10 -2.92
CA LEU A 63 19.92 -9.02 -2.24
C LEU A 63 20.87 -10.12 -2.73
N CYS A 64 22.14 -9.75 -2.94
CA CYS A 64 23.22 -10.70 -3.22
C CYS A 64 24.25 -10.63 -2.11
N ILE A 65 24.57 -11.78 -1.52
CA ILE A 65 25.56 -11.91 -0.44
C ILE A 65 26.62 -12.92 -0.83
N SER A 66 27.88 -12.53 -0.73
CA SER A 66 29.01 -13.42 -1.03
C SER A 66 29.52 -14.16 0.21
N PHE A 67 29.88 -15.44 0.03
CA PHE A 67 30.60 -16.22 1.05
C PHE A 67 32.07 -15.80 1.16
N PRO A 68 32.66 -15.84 2.37
CA PRO A 68 32.00 -16.02 3.67
C PRO A 68 31.26 -14.74 4.12
N PHE A 69 30.09 -14.88 4.74
CA PHE A 69 29.32 -13.76 5.23
C PHE A 69 29.07 -13.83 6.74
N ASN A 70 28.82 -12.67 7.35
CA ASN A 70 28.46 -12.57 8.75
C ASN A 70 26.94 -12.72 8.91
N MET A 71 26.50 -13.63 9.79
CA MET A 71 25.08 -13.86 10.06
C MET A 71 24.35 -12.61 10.57
N ASN A 72 25.02 -11.73 11.32
CA ASN A 72 24.43 -10.46 11.76
C ASN A 72 24.20 -9.52 10.56
N TYR A 73 25.09 -9.54 9.56
CA TYR A 73 24.88 -8.78 8.33
C TYR A 73 23.65 -9.27 7.57
N LEU A 74 23.53 -10.60 7.39
CA LEU A 74 22.34 -11.19 6.72
C LEU A 74 21.05 -10.82 7.46
N ARG A 75 21.03 -10.95 8.80
CA ARG A 75 19.88 -10.56 9.62
C ARG A 75 19.51 -9.10 9.41
N THR A 76 20.47 -8.19 9.58
CA THR A 76 20.23 -6.75 9.42
C THR A 76 19.77 -6.39 8.01
N ALA A 77 20.30 -7.05 6.99
CA ALA A 77 19.90 -6.83 5.60
C ALA A 77 18.46 -7.30 5.35
N LEU A 78 18.09 -8.48 5.87
CA LEU A 78 16.71 -8.99 5.79
C LEU A 78 15.72 -8.09 6.55
N GLU A 79 16.08 -7.63 7.75
CA GLU A 79 15.25 -6.71 8.54
C GLU A 79 15.01 -5.38 7.78
N LYS A 80 16.05 -4.82 7.15
CA LYS A 80 15.94 -3.60 6.34
C LYS A 80 15.06 -3.81 5.09
N LEU A 81 15.23 -4.94 4.39
CA LEU A 81 14.38 -5.28 3.24
C LEU A 81 12.93 -5.47 3.66
N GLN A 82 12.69 -6.18 4.77
CA GLN A 82 11.35 -6.38 5.32
C GLN A 82 10.70 -5.05 5.73
N GLN A 83 11.47 -4.17 6.38
CA GLN A 83 10.98 -2.84 6.74
C GLN A 83 10.65 -2.01 5.50
N LYS A 84 11.50 -2.06 4.46
CA LYS A 84 11.23 -1.42 3.18
C LYS A 84 9.94 -1.96 2.56
N GLN A 85 9.74 -3.27 2.53
CA GLN A 85 8.49 -3.88 2.04
C GLN A 85 7.27 -3.50 2.89
N ARG A 86 7.40 -3.44 4.23
CA ARG A 86 6.33 -2.97 5.12
C ARG A 86 5.98 -1.52 4.83
N ASN A 87 6.96 -0.63 4.73
CA ASN A 87 6.74 0.77 4.40
C ASN A 87 6.06 0.93 3.03
N VAL A 88 6.49 0.13 2.04
CA VAL A 88 5.86 0.04 0.73
C VAL A 88 4.44 -0.52 0.86
N SER A 89 4.23 -1.60 1.61
CA SER A 89 2.91 -2.20 1.86
C SER A 89 1.98 -1.27 2.66
N GLU A 90 2.50 -0.54 3.65
CA GLU A 90 1.74 0.48 4.38
C GLU A 90 1.42 1.70 3.52
N TYR A 91 2.36 2.12 2.69
CA TYR A 91 2.10 3.09 1.64
C TYR A 91 1.01 2.58 0.71
N TYR A 92 1.06 1.32 0.31
CA TYR A 92 0.11 0.65 -0.57
C TYR A 92 -1.25 0.32 0.09
N LYS A 93 -1.31 0.16 1.38
CA LYS A 93 -2.55 0.06 2.17
C LYS A 93 -3.13 1.43 2.52
N SER A 94 -2.39 2.52 2.29
CA SER A 94 -2.92 3.86 2.43
C SER A 94 -3.91 4.16 1.29
N PRO A 95 -4.92 5.01 1.49
CA PRO A 95 -5.81 5.43 0.41
C PRO A 95 -5.07 5.97 -0.82
N ARG A 96 -3.89 6.56 -0.61
CA ARG A 96 -3.00 7.02 -1.67
C ARG A 96 -2.58 5.90 -2.61
N SER A 97 -2.27 4.72 -2.09
CA SER A 97 -1.72 3.63 -2.88
C SER A 97 -2.76 2.77 -3.57
N THR A 98 -3.96 2.62 -3.00
CA THR A 98 -5.03 1.85 -3.64
C THR A 98 -5.35 2.40 -5.03
N PHE A 99 -5.06 3.70 -5.25
CA PHE A 99 -5.23 4.36 -6.54
C PHE A 99 -4.09 4.13 -7.53
N ILE A 100 -2.90 3.81 -7.04
CA ILE A 100 -1.71 3.61 -7.89
C ILE A 100 -1.58 2.18 -8.37
N ILE A 101 -2.15 1.19 -7.63
CA ILE A 101 -1.92 -0.25 -7.85
C ILE A 101 -3.05 -0.95 -8.55
N ASP A 102 -4.28 -0.46 -8.48
CA ASP A 102 -5.43 -1.16 -9.06
C ASP A 102 -5.32 -1.40 -10.58
N GLU A 103 -4.34 -0.78 -11.23
CA GLU A 103 -4.16 -0.89 -12.68
C GLU A 103 -2.78 -1.40 -13.15
N GLY A 104 -1.83 -1.69 -12.27
CA GLY A 104 -0.48 -2.15 -12.70
C GLY A 104 0.27 -1.15 -13.58
N LYS A 105 -0.19 0.11 -13.68
CA LYS A 105 0.49 1.16 -14.44
C LYS A 105 1.57 1.80 -13.58
N VAL A 106 2.78 1.84 -14.08
CA VAL A 106 3.85 2.68 -13.54
C VAL A 106 3.46 4.14 -13.83
N LEU A 107 3.01 4.87 -12.81
CA LEU A 107 2.72 6.29 -12.95
C LEU A 107 4.00 7.06 -13.23
N HIS A 108 3.98 7.95 -14.23
CA HIS A 108 5.00 8.98 -14.40
C HIS A 108 5.12 9.83 -13.13
N SER A 109 6.33 10.31 -12.81
CA SER A 109 6.59 11.14 -11.63
C SER A 109 5.65 12.35 -11.54
N GLU A 110 5.35 12.98 -12.66
CA GLU A 110 4.42 14.12 -12.76
C GLU A 110 2.97 13.74 -12.43
N ASP A 111 2.53 12.53 -12.79
CA ASP A 111 1.18 12.05 -12.49
C ASP A 111 1.05 11.67 -11.01
N LYS A 112 2.12 11.16 -10.42
CA LYS A 112 2.20 10.95 -8.98
C LYS A 112 2.11 12.28 -8.21
N GLU A 113 2.91 13.28 -8.59
CA GLU A 113 2.87 14.61 -7.97
C GLU A 113 1.47 15.25 -8.09
N PHE A 114 0.85 15.11 -9.25
CA PHE A 114 -0.51 15.59 -9.46
C PHE A 114 -1.52 14.89 -8.54
N MET A 115 -1.49 13.54 -8.46
CA MET A 115 -2.38 12.80 -7.58
C MET A 115 -2.12 13.10 -6.10
N ASP A 116 -0.85 13.21 -5.70
CA ASP A 116 -0.47 13.60 -4.33
C ASP A 116 -1.04 14.99 -3.97
N LYS A 117 -1.02 15.94 -4.93
CA LYS A 117 -1.63 17.26 -4.74
C LYS A 117 -3.15 17.18 -4.58
N ILE A 118 -3.83 16.36 -5.39
CA ILE A 118 -5.27 16.10 -5.26
C ILE A 118 -5.60 15.50 -3.87
N PHE A 119 -4.87 14.45 -3.46
CA PHE A 119 -5.10 13.82 -2.16
C PHE A 119 -4.87 14.77 -1.00
N LYS A 120 -3.76 15.52 -1.03
CA LYS A 120 -3.46 16.52 -0.01
C LYS A 120 -4.57 17.57 0.09
N THR A 121 -5.05 18.06 -1.05
CA THR A 121 -6.16 19.03 -1.10
C THR A 121 -7.45 18.45 -0.50
N ILE A 122 -7.77 17.19 -0.79
CA ILE A 122 -8.90 16.50 -0.18
C ILE A 122 -8.72 16.34 1.34
N GLU A 123 -7.55 15.91 1.80
CA GLU A 123 -7.26 15.73 3.23
C GLU A 123 -7.39 17.05 4.02
N GLU A 124 -6.85 18.14 3.48
CA GLU A 124 -6.90 19.47 4.10
C GLU A 124 -8.33 20.04 4.17
N ASN A 125 -9.21 19.60 3.28
CA ASN A 125 -10.59 20.08 3.20
C ASN A 125 -11.63 18.98 3.53
N ILE A 126 -11.23 17.89 4.16
CA ILE A 126 -12.05 16.69 4.34
C ILE A 126 -13.30 16.94 5.20
N SER A 127 -13.22 17.88 6.14
CA SER A 127 -14.32 18.27 7.02
C SER A 127 -15.37 19.16 6.35
N ASN A 128 -15.08 19.70 5.17
CA ASN A 128 -16.04 20.53 4.43
C ASN A 128 -17.08 19.63 3.73
N PRO A 129 -18.37 19.64 4.14
CA PRO A 129 -19.39 18.84 3.49
C PRO A 129 -19.64 19.25 2.02
N GLU A 130 -19.40 20.53 1.71
CA GLU A 130 -19.56 21.13 0.38
C GLU A 130 -18.35 20.96 -0.54
N LEU A 131 -17.39 20.09 -0.20
CA LEU A 131 -16.19 19.88 -1.01
C LEU A 131 -16.55 19.34 -2.39
N THR A 132 -16.39 20.16 -3.41
CA THR A 132 -16.75 19.87 -4.80
C THR A 132 -15.54 19.80 -5.72
N ALA A 133 -15.72 19.21 -6.91
CA ALA A 133 -14.68 19.16 -7.93
C ALA A 133 -14.16 20.53 -8.39
N PRO A 134 -15.02 21.55 -8.60
CA PRO A 134 -14.54 22.90 -8.89
C PRO A 134 -13.62 23.46 -7.79
N MET A 135 -13.99 23.29 -6.51
CA MET A 135 -13.18 23.77 -5.39
C MET A 135 -11.81 23.09 -5.37
N ILE A 136 -11.75 21.77 -5.58
CA ILE A 136 -10.49 21.06 -5.64
C ILE A 136 -9.67 21.53 -6.84
N ALA A 137 -10.27 21.69 -8.01
CA ALA A 137 -9.59 22.16 -9.19
C ALA A 137 -8.97 23.56 -9.00
N ASP A 138 -9.71 24.48 -8.39
CA ASP A 138 -9.22 25.82 -8.07
C ASP A 138 -8.04 25.77 -7.08
N LEU A 139 -8.13 24.96 -6.02
CA LEU A 139 -7.08 24.80 -5.02
C LEU A 139 -5.80 24.17 -5.61
N VAL A 140 -5.92 23.28 -6.60
CA VAL A 140 -4.75 22.71 -7.28
C VAL A 140 -4.25 23.56 -8.45
N GLY A 141 -4.94 24.67 -8.77
CA GLY A 141 -4.52 25.64 -9.77
C GLY A 141 -4.80 25.21 -11.21
N MET A 142 -5.92 24.55 -11.47
CA MET A 142 -6.32 24.11 -12.82
C MET A 142 -7.83 24.16 -13.01
N SER A 143 -8.28 24.12 -14.28
CA SER A 143 -9.72 24.01 -14.55
C SER A 143 -10.24 22.62 -14.23
N THR A 144 -11.50 22.51 -13.81
CA THR A 144 -12.17 21.24 -13.53
C THR A 144 -12.08 20.26 -14.70
N ARG A 145 -12.19 20.74 -15.93
CA ARG A 145 -12.07 19.95 -17.16
C ARG A 145 -10.67 19.33 -17.32
N VAL A 146 -9.62 20.11 -17.05
CA VAL A 146 -8.22 19.66 -17.15
C VAL A 146 -7.95 18.62 -16.03
N MET A 147 -8.43 18.88 -14.83
CA MET A 147 -8.31 17.97 -13.69
C MET A 147 -8.96 16.60 -14.01
N TYR A 148 -10.20 16.59 -14.46
CA TYR A 148 -10.88 15.33 -14.79
C TYR A 148 -10.19 14.56 -15.91
N ARG A 149 -9.84 15.22 -17.00
CA ARG A 149 -9.13 14.58 -18.13
C ARG A 149 -7.80 13.95 -17.68
N ARG A 150 -7.06 14.61 -16.79
CA ARG A 150 -5.81 14.06 -16.26
C ARG A 150 -6.08 12.91 -15.29
N MET A 151 -7.10 13.01 -14.44
CA MET A 151 -7.50 11.91 -13.56
C MET A 151 -7.91 10.67 -14.35
N GLU A 152 -8.72 10.81 -15.41
CA GLU A 152 -9.16 9.70 -16.27
C GLU A 152 -8.00 8.97 -16.95
N SER A 153 -6.89 9.67 -17.23
CA SER A 153 -5.67 9.02 -17.78
C SER A 153 -4.89 8.22 -16.73
N ILE A 154 -5.13 8.46 -15.43
CA ILE A 154 -4.37 7.90 -14.31
C ILE A 154 -5.17 6.82 -13.58
N THR A 155 -6.47 7.04 -13.38
CA THR A 155 -7.34 6.15 -12.58
C THR A 155 -8.75 6.04 -13.16
N GLU A 156 -9.37 4.87 -13.01
CA GLU A 156 -10.78 4.67 -13.35
C GLU A 156 -11.74 5.22 -12.28
N LYS A 157 -11.22 5.53 -11.09
CA LYS A 157 -12.04 6.03 -9.98
C LYS A 157 -12.46 7.48 -10.21
N LYS A 158 -13.75 7.74 -10.00
CA LYS A 158 -14.29 9.10 -10.07
C LYS A 158 -13.93 9.88 -8.80
N LEU A 159 -13.72 11.19 -8.93
CA LEU A 159 -13.31 12.05 -7.82
C LEU A 159 -14.23 11.93 -6.58
N HIS A 160 -15.54 11.83 -6.76
CA HIS A 160 -16.47 11.68 -5.64
C HIS A 160 -16.28 10.35 -4.87
N GLN A 161 -15.82 9.27 -5.54
CA GLN A 161 -15.48 8.00 -4.90
C GLN A 161 -14.20 8.17 -4.08
N ILE A 162 -13.22 8.90 -4.61
CA ILE A 162 -11.98 9.22 -3.92
C ILE A 162 -12.25 10.01 -2.64
N ILE A 163 -13.06 11.06 -2.72
CA ILE A 163 -13.46 11.87 -1.56
C ILE A 163 -14.19 11.00 -0.52
N ARG A 164 -15.12 10.15 -0.96
CA ARG A 164 -15.85 9.24 -0.08
C ARG A 164 -14.92 8.28 0.66
N GLU A 165 -14.01 7.65 -0.06
CA GLU A 165 -13.05 6.72 0.52
C GLU A 165 -12.09 7.42 1.50
N ALA A 166 -11.59 8.59 1.15
CA ALA A 166 -10.74 9.40 2.03
C ALA A 166 -11.46 9.76 3.35
N ARG A 167 -12.73 10.20 3.25
CA ARG A 167 -13.57 10.49 4.42
C ARG A 167 -13.78 9.26 5.31
N MET A 168 -14.05 8.11 4.71
CA MET A 168 -14.26 6.87 5.46
C MET A 168 -12.98 6.37 6.13
N THR A 169 -11.83 6.49 5.46
CA THR A 169 -10.53 6.17 6.06
C THR A 169 -10.21 7.07 7.26
N MET A 170 -10.46 8.37 7.13
CA MET A 170 -10.29 9.29 8.25
C MET A 170 -11.27 8.95 9.40
N ALA A 171 -12.50 8.53 9.09
CA ALA A 171 -13.45 8.10 10.10
C ALA A 171 -12.92 6.89 10.89
N VAL A 172 -12.38 5.88 10.23
CA VAL A 172 -11.75 4.72 10.89
C VAL A 172 -10.58 5.16 11.77
N LYS A 173 -9.72 6.04 11.28
CA LYS A 173 -8.62 6.59 12.08
C LYS A 173 -9.12 7.28 13.35
N LEU A 174 -10.17 8.08 13.27
CA LEU A 174 -10.75 8.75 14.42
C LEU A 174 -11.49 7.78 15.36
N LEU A 175 -12.14 6.74 14.84
CA LEU A 175 -12.77 5.68 15.63
C LEU A 175 -11.75 4.95 16.52
N SER A 176 -10.54 4.72 16.01
CA SER A 176 -9.47 3.99 16.71
C SER A 176 -8.64 4.87 17.65
N SER A 177 -8.40 6.14 17.29
CA SER A 177 -7.40 6.98 17.96
C SER A 177 -8.00 8.11 18.81
N SER A 178 -9.32 8.28 18.85
CA SER A 178 -9.97 9.37 19.56
C SER A 178 -11.11 8.92 20.48
N LYS A 179 -11.44 9.77 21.45
CA LYS A 179 -12.60 9.62 22.34
C LYS A 179 -13.88 10.29 21.80
N LEU A 180 -13.83 10.79 20.56
CA LEU A 180 -14.95 11.46 19.92
C LEU A 180 -16.15 10.52 19.79
N ASN A 181 -17.36 11.03 19.94
CA ASN A 181 -18.56 10.26 19.63
C ASN A 181 -18.74 10.11 18.11
N ILE A 182 -19.66 9.25 17.68
CA ILE A 182 -19.85 8.95 16.25
C ILE A 182 -20.32 10.17 15.46
N ASP A 183 -21.14 11.02 16.04
CA ASP A 183 -21.65 12.21 15.38
C ASP A 183 -20.56 13.28 15.23
N GLU A 184 -19.70 13.44 16.24
CA GLU A 184 -18.52 14.30 16.14
C GLU A 184 -17.55 13.83 15.05
N ILE A 185 -17.34 12.52 14.93
CA ILE A 185 -16.52 11.95 13.84
C ILE A 185 -17.17 12.22 12.50
N MET A 186 -18.48 12.00 12.36
CA MET A 186 -19.24 12.28 11.16
C MET A 186 -19.01 13.70 10.67
N TYR A 187 -19.16 14.69 11.55
CA TYR A 187 -18.93 16.09 11.18
C TYR A 187 -17.46 16.37 10.82
N LYS A 188 -16.51 15.81 11.58
CA LYS A 188 -15.07 15.97 11.30
C LYS A 188 -14.63 15.40 9.95
N VAL A 189 -15.34 14.43 9.44
CA VAL A 189 -15.07 13.85 8.10
C VAL A 189 -16.00 14.37 7.01
N GLY A 190 -16.68 15.50 7.26
CA GLY A 190 -17.43 16.23 6.25
C GLY A 190 -18.79 15.62 5.88
N TYR A 191 -19.45 14.96 6.82
CA TYR A 191 -20.86 14.56 6.66
C TYR A 191 -21.75 15.35 7.59
N ASP A 192 -22.83 15.89 7.04
CA ASP A 192 -23.91 16.56 7.74
C ASP A 192 -25.16 15.66 7.89
N ASN A 193 -25.22 14.56 7.14
CA ASN A 193 -26.33 13.62 7.17
C ASN A 193 -25.90 12.25 7.70
N ARG A 194 -26.49 11.87 8.86
CA ARG A 194 -26.17 10.62 9.57
C ARG A 194 -26.48 9.37 8.74
N SER A 195 -27.61 9.34 8.05
CA SER A 195 -27.99 8.17 7.24
C SER A 195 -27.02 7.94 6.09
N THR A 196 -26.56 9.01 5.45
CA THR A 196 -25.55 8.95 4.37
C THR A 196 -24.19 8.48 4.91
N PHE A 197 -23.76 9.00 6.06
CA PHE A 197 -22.51 8.58 6.70
C PHE A 197 -22.53 7.08 7.06
N TYR A 198 -23.59 6.62 7.74
CA TYR A 198 -23.72 5.21 8.16
C TYR A 198 -23.79 4.27 6.97
N ARG A 199 -24.53 4.62 5.92
CA ARG A 199 -24.61 3.84 4.69
C ARG A 199 -23.24 3.73 4.02
N ASN A 200 -22.55 4.83 3.78
CA ASN A 200 -21.23 4.85 3.16
C ASN A 200 -20.19 4.06 3.96
N PHE A 201 -20.25 4.16 5.28
CA PHE A 201 -19.35 3.41 6.16
C PHE A 201 -19.62 1.90 6.09
N LYS A 202 -20.90 1.51 6.15
CA LYS A 202 -21.30 0.09 6.05
C LYS A 202 -21.00 -0.49 4.67
N ASP A 203 -21.18 0.27 3.60
CA ASP A 203 -20.86 -0.16 2.24
C ASP A 203 -19.38 -0.48 2.06
N ILE A 204 -18.47 0.26 2.71
CA ILE A 204 -17.03 0.08 2.59
C ILE A 204 -16.48 -0.97 3.57
N TYR A 205 -16.96 -0.97 4.83
CA TYR A 205 -16.41 -1.81 5.91
C TYR A 205 -17.31 -2.98 6.33
N GLY A 206 -18.49 -3.12 5.75
CA GLY A 206 -19.45 -4.19 6.05
C GLY A 206 -20.13 -4.07 7.42
N LYS A 207 -19.80 -3.06 8.21
CA LYS A 207 -20.27 -2.82 9.59
C LYS A 207 -20.62 -1.35 9.79
N THR A 208 -21.47 -1.08 10.79
CA THR A 208 -21.73 0.29 11.23
C THR A 208 -20.51 0.87 11.97
N PRO A 209 -20.35 2.21 12.04
CA PRO A 209 -19.26 2.83 12.79
C PRO A 209 -19.21 2.39 14.26
N ARG A 210 -20.36 2.14 14.87
CA ARG A 210 -20.45 1.67 16.26
C ARG A 210 -19.93 0.25 16.43
N GLU A 211 -20.44 -0.69 15.60
CA GLU A 211 -19.99 -2.09 15.60
C GLU A 211 -18.49 -2.20 15.30
N TYR A 212 -17.99 -1.36 14.40
CA TYR A 212 -16.58 -1.31 14.05
C TYR A 212 -15.73 -0.90 15.27
N ARG A 213 -16.12 0.15 16.00
CA ARG A 213 -15.43 0.61 17.22
C ARG A 213 -15.46 -0.45 18.32
N GLU A 214 -16.62 -1.06 18.56
CA GLU A 214 -16.79 -2.11 19.58
C GLU A 214 -15.87 -3.30 19.29
N GLN A 215 -15.77 -3.72 18.04
CA GLN A 215 -14.87 -4.79 17.65
C GLN A 215 -13.40 -4.43 17.87
N MET A 216 -12.96 -3.24 17.45
CA MET A 216 -11.57 -2.81 17.68
C MET A 216 -11.20 -2.82 19.17
N HIS A 217 -12.10 -2.40 20.05
CA HIS A 217 -11.87 -2.48 21.49
C HIS A 217 -11.75 -3.91 22.00
N GLN A 218 -12.56 -4.84 21.47
CA GLN A 218 -12.47 -6.25 21.85
C GLN A 218 -11.17 -6.91 21.36
N ASP A 219 -10.71 -6.57 20.16
CA ASP A 219 -9.46 -7.10 19.60
C ASP A 219 -8.25 -6.63 20.40
N ILE A 220 -8.20 -5.34 20.80
CA ILE A 220 -7.14 -4.80 21.68
C ILE A 220 -7.12 -5.51 23.05
N ILE A 221 -8.29 -5.77 23.64
CA ILE A 221 -8.38 -6.47 24.94
C ILE A 221 -7.90 -7.92 24.83
N LYS A 222 -8.19 -8.60 23.73
CA LYS A 222 -7.70 -9.96 23.47
C LYS A 222 -6.17 -10.00 23.35
N ASP A 223 -5.59 -9.07 22.62
CA ASP A 223 -4.14 -9.00 22.41
C ASP A 223 -3.37 -8.65 23.69
N LEU A 224 -4.00 -7.93 24.64
CA LEU A 224 -3.43 -7.62 25.95
C LEU A 224 -3.50 -8.78 26.94
N ASN A 225 -4.37 -9.77 26.70
CA ASN A 225 -4.57 -10.92 27.59
C ASN A 225 -3.88 -12.21 27.07
N THR A 226 -3.13 -12.12 25.95
CA THR A 226 -2.35 -13.22 25.36
C THR A 226 -0.85 -12.98 25.54
#